data_993940d139ddffc5c0d93a649cae486b
#
_entry.id   993940d139ddffc5c0d93a649cae486b
#
_cell.length_a   1.000
_cell.length_b   1.000
_cell.length_c   1.000
_cell.angle_alpha   90.00
_cell.angle_beta   90.00
_cell.angle_gamma   90.00
#
_symmetry.space_group_name_H-M   'P 1'
#
loop_
_entity.id
_entity.type
_entity.pdbx_description
1 polymer ?
#
loop_
_entity_poly.entity_id
_entity_poly.type
_entity_poly.pdbx_seq_one_letter_code
_entity_poly.pdbx_strand_id
1 'polypeptide(L)'
;MNFKPQLPNWGYNLAENKLELLIEYHKWLKDTGIKTGLISPKSDQFIWDEFIVHSLYFSFIFQDLDVQNKQIFDLGTGGGIPGVPLAITSNNIINLIDIKETRINELNRLKNILKLKNIEPTLQDANNTIVNEGYFVSRCYISSQKALNLLKKRKNTTYIVSGTEKELDYDKNVFHVKHLNFYINKEDLRHID
;
A
#
# COMPACT_ATOMS: atom_id res chain seq x y z
N MET A 1 -15.38 16.59 -17.26
CA MET A 1 -15.32 15.16 -17.68
C MET A 1 -15.70 14.30 -16.49
N ASN A 2 -16.63 13.37 -16.66
CA ASN A 2 -16.94 12.44 -15.59
C ASN A 2 -15.79 11.43 -15.46
N PHE A 3 -15.21 11.35 -14.28
CA PHE A 3 -14.19 10.36 -13.93
C PHE A 3 -14.74 8.93 -14.15
N LYS A 4 -13.97 8.10 -14.85
CA LYS A 4 -14.26 6.67 -15.00
C LYS A 4 -13.06 5.87 -14.48
N PRO A 5 -13.25 5.04 -13.46
CA PRO A 5 -12.17 4.19 -12.96
C PRO A 5 -11.75 3.19 -14.03
N GLN A 6 -10.46 3.15 -14.34
CA GLN A 6 -9.87 2.19 -15.26
C GLN A 6 -8.75 1.45 -14.56
N LEU A 7 -8.71 0.14 -14.74
CA LEU A 7 -7.61 -0.69 -14.29
C LEU A 7 -6.62 -0.87 -15.44
N PRO A 8 -5.32 -1.00 -15.15
CA PRO A 8 -4.32 -1.24 -16.17
C PRO A 8 -4.47 -2.63 -16.80
N ASN A 9 -4.06 -2.78 -18.08
CA ASN A 9 -4.14 -4.03 -18.83
C ASN A 9 -2.94 -4.97 -18.57
N TRP A 10 -2.54 -5.14 -17.32
CA TRP A 10 -1.43 -6.05 -16.99
C TRP A 10 -1.89 -7.38 -16.38
N GLY A 11 -3.01 -7.91 -16.88
CA GLY A 11 -3.50 -9.25 -16.54
C GLY A 11 -4.19 -9.38 -15.18
N TYR A 12 -4.51 -8.27 -14.54
CA TYR A 12 -5.15 -8.27 -13.24
C TYR A 12 -6.68 -8.27 -13.37
N ASN A 13 -7.26 -9.46 -13.32
CA ASN A 13 -8.73 -9.62 -13.32
C ASN A 13 -9.29 -9.48 -11.90
N LEU A 14 -9.71 -8.28 -11.55
CA LEU A 14 -10.45 -8.07 -10.30
C LEU A 14 -11.90 -8.55 -10.42
N ALA A 15 -12.36 -9.28 -9.41
CA ALA A 15 -13.77 -9.55 -9.26
C ALA A 15 -14.55 -8.23 -9.09
N GLU A 16 -15.76 -8.17 -9.65
CA GLU A 16 -16.59 -6.95 -9.67
C GLU A 16 -16.78 -6.33 -8.28
N ASN A 17 -17.06 -7.15 -7.28
CA ASN A 17 -17.20 -6.69 -5.89
C ASN A 17 -15.92 -6.03 -5.31
N LYS A 18 -14.74 -6.44 -5.76
CA LYS A 18 -13.47 -5.81 -5.36
C LYS A 18 -13.29 -4.45 -6.04
N LEU A 19 -13.67 -4.35 -7.30
CA LEU A 19 -13.66 -3.08 -8.01
C LEU A 19 -14.62 -2.08 -7.38
N GLU A 20 -15.82 -2.51 -6.99
CA GLU A 20 -16.79 -1.68 -6.27
C GLU A 20 -16.20 -1.15 -4.95
N LEU A 21 -15.55 -1.99 -4.14
CA LEU A 21 -14.88 -1.57 -2.90
C LEU A 21 -13.76 -0.56 -3.16
N LEU A 22 -12.98 -0.71 -4.24
CA LEU A 22 -11.96 0.27 -4.61
C LEU A 22 -12.59 1.62 -5.01
N ILE A 23 -13.73 1.61 -5.69
CA ILE A 23 -14.48 2.81 -6.05
C ILE A 23 -15.05 3.50 -4.79
N GLU A 24 -15.58 2.74 -3.84
CA GLU A 24 -16.03 3.27 -2.55
C GLU A 24 -14.88 3.88 -1.75
N TYR A 25 -13.73 3.21 -1.73
CA TYR A 25 -12.53 3.74 -1.10
C TYR A 25 -12.05 5.03 -1.77
N HIS A 26 -12.09 5.10 -3.11
CA HIS A 26 -11.78 6.33 -3.86
C HIS A 26 -12.68 7.50 -3.43
N LYS A 27 -13.99 7.28 -3.34
CA LYS A 27 -14.95 8.29 -2.86
C LYS A 27 -14.61 8.73 -1.43
N TRP A 28 -14.31 7.79 -0.56
CA TRP A 28 -13.93 8.10 0.82
C TRP A 28 -12.64 8.93 0.89
N LEU A 29 -11.62 8.62 0.11
CA LEU A 29 -10.39 9.41 0.04
C LEU A 29 -10.68 10.85 -0.41
N LYS A 30 -11.53 11.01 -1.41
CA LYS A 30 -11.93 12.32 -1.95
C LYS A 30 -12.73 13.15 -0.92
N ASP A 31 -13.71 12.53 -0.29
CA ASP A 31 -14.67 13.24 0.56
C ASP A 31 -14.16 13.40 2.00
N THR A 32 -13.70 12.32 2.59
CA THR A 32 -13.22 12.29 3.99
C THR A 32 -11.73 12.47 4.08
N GLY A 33 -10.95 11.76 3.27
CA GLY A 33 -9.51 11.79 3.31
C GLY A 33 -8.92 13.18 3.10
N ILE A 34 -9.45 13.96 2.17
CA ILE A 34 -9.05 15.36 1.96
C ILE A 34 -9.49 16.24 3.14
N LYS A 35 -10.74 16.13 3.59
CA LYS A 35 -11.29 16.96 4.69
C LYS A 35 -10.53 16.74 6.00
N THR A 36 -10.11 15.53 6.27
CA THR A 36 -9.40 15.15 7.52
C THR A 36 -7.88 15.27 7.39
N GLY A 37 -7.38 15.70 6.23
CA GLY A 37 -5.94 15.86 5.99
C GLY A 37 -5.15 14.55 5.92
N LEU A 38 -5.81 13.43 5.62
CA LEU A 38 -5.15 12.15 5.36
C LEU A 38 -4.39 12.18 4.03
N ILE A 39 -4.96 12.85 3.05
CA ILE A 39 -4.33 13.14 1.76
C ILE A 39 -4.49 14.63 1.42
N SER A 40 -3.57 15.16 0.63
CA SER A 40 -3.70 16.51 0.07
C SER A 40 -4.79 16.55 -1.02
N PRO A 41 -5.46 17.70 -1.25
CA PRO A 41 -6.42 17.85 -2.33
C PRO A 41 -5.80 17.47 -3.69
N LYS A 42 -6.45 16.57 -4.40
CA LYS A 42 -6.05 16.07 -5.72
C LYS A 42 -7.28 15.82 -6.58
N SER A 43 -7.07 15.76 -7.91
CA SER A 43 -8.14 15.36 -8.83
C SER A 43 -8.55 13.90 -8.64
N ASP A 44 -9.79 13.58 -9.05
CA ASP A 44 -10.30 12.20 -9.02
C ASP A 44 -9.39 11.23 -9.76
N GLN A 45 -8.91 11.62 -10.94
CA GLN A 45 -7.99 10.81 -11.72
C GLN A 45 -6.67 10.59 -11.01
N PHE A 46 -6.10 11.62 -10.35
CA PHE A 46 -4.87 11.49 -9.59
C PHE A 46 -5.04 10.53 -8.40
N ILE A 47 -6.14 10.66 -7.64
CA ILE A 47 -6.41 9.78 -6.49
C ILE A 47 -6.52 8.32 -6.97
N TRP A 48 -7.22 8.10 -8.09
CA TRP A 48 -7.37 6.77 -8.65
C TRP A 48 -6.04 6.20 -9.13
N ASP A 49 -5.33 6.90 -10.00
CA ASP A 49 -4.11 6.40 -10.61
C ASP A 49 -2.98 6.24 -9.59
N GLU A 50 -2.78 7.25 -8.74
CA GLU A 50 -1.62 7.28 -7.87
C GLU A 50 -1.86 6.56 -6.53
N PHE A 51 -3.05 6.63 -5.96
CA PHE A 51 -3.27 6.04 -4.65
C PHE A 51 -3.90 4.65 -4.71
N ILE A 52 -4.69 4.37 -5.75
CA ILE A 52 -5.34 3.06 -5.89
C ILE A 52 -4.58 2.18 -6.87
N VAL A 53 -4.49 2.57 -8.14
CA VAL A 53 -3.83 1.73 -9.17
C VAL A 53 -2.39 1.40 -8.82
N HIS A 54 -1.58 2.37 -8.38
CA HIS A 54 -0.22 2.09 -7.93
C HIS A 54 -0.16 1.15 -6.73
N SER A 55 -1.15 1.21 -5.83
CA SER A 55 -1.21 0.28 -4.70
C SER A 55 -1.49 -1.16 -5.12
N LEU A 56 -2.18 -1.37 -6.25
CA LEU A 56 -2.43 -2.70 -6.79
C LEU A 56 -1.15 -3.42 -7.23
N TYR A 57 -0.08 -2.70 -7.56
CA TYR A 57 1.22 -3.31 -7.85
C TYR A 57 1.80 -4.03 -6.63
N PHE A 58 1.57 -3.54 -5.41
CA PHE A 58 1.95 -4.29 -4.21
C PHE A 58 1.21 -5.63 -4.11
N SER A 59 -0.10 -5.63 -4.44
CA SER A 59 -0.89 -6.87 -4.47
C SER A 59 -0.37 -7.85 -5.52
N PHE A 60 -0.05 -7.34 -6.70
CA PHE A 60 0.51 -8.13 -7.78
C PHE A 60 1.84 -8.78 -7.38
N ILE A 61 2.76 -8.01 -6.78
CA ILE A 61 4.05 -8.50 -6.30
C ILE A 61 3.85 -9.61 -5.23
N PHE A 62 2.93 -9.40 -4.29
CA PHE A 62 2.65 -10.42 -3.28
C PHE A 62 2.02 -11.69 -3.86
N GLN A 63 1.22 -11.57 -4.92
CA GLN A 63 0.71 -12.73 -5.65
C GLN A 63 1.84 -13.48 -6.35
N ASP A 64 2.76 -12.78 -7.00
CA ASP A 64 3.93 -13.39 -7.66
C ASP A 64 4.86 -14.07 -6.65
N LEU A 65 4.98 -13.54 -5.44
CA LEU A 65 5.73 -14.13 -4.34
C LEU A 65 4.96 -15.23 -3.57
N ASP A 66 3.74 -15.59 -4.02
CA ASP A 66 2.84 -16.55 -3.35
C ASP A 66 2.57 -16.22 -1.86
N VAL A 67 2.45 -14.94 -1.54
CA VAL A 67 2.18 -14.46 -0.18
C VAL A 67 0.68 -14.39 0.06
N GLN A 68 0.13 -15.40 0.73
CA GLN A 68 -1.30 -15.52 1.03
C GLN A 68 -1.52 -15.85 2.52
N ASN A 69 -2.64 -15.31 3.08
CA ASN A 69 -3.02 -15.54 4.47
C ASN A 69 -1.92 -15.17 5.47
N LYS A 70 -1.16 -14.12 5.17
CA LYS A 70 -0.07 -13.61 6.01
C LYS A 70 -0.42 -12.26 6.62
N GLN A 71 0.31 -11.90 7.67
CA GLN A 71 0.30 -10.53 8.18
C GLN A 71 1.26 -9.66 7.39
N ILE A 72 0.76 -8.52 6.91
CA ILE A 72 1.52 -7.51 6.20
C ILE A 72 1.42 -6.20 6.99
N PHE A 73 2.53 -5.51 7.16
CA PHE A 73 2.63 -4.26 7.90
C PHE A 73 2.83 -3.10 6.94
N ASP A 74 1.85 -2.21 6.86
CA ASP A 74 1.91 -0.97 6.07
C ASP A 74 2.44 0.16 6.95
N LEU A 75 3.70 0.52 6.75
CA LEU A 75 4.42 1.47 7.59
C LEU A 75 4.15 2.91 7.15
N GLY A 76 3.54 3.69 8.03
CA GLY A 76 3.17 5.07 7.75
C GLY A 76 1.99 5.14 6.78
N THR A 77 0.99 4.33 7.01
CA THR A 77 -0.14 4.08 6.11
C THR A 77 -0.93 5.32 5.68
N GLY A 78 -0.92 6.40 6.48
CA GLY A 78 -1.61 7.65 6.16
C GLY A 78 -3.11 7.48 5.94
N GLY A 79 -3.55 7.63 4.71
CA GLY A 79 -4.93 7.37 4.28
C GLY A 79 -5.26 5.90 4.03
N GLY A 80 -4.39 4.96 4.40
CA GLY A 80 -4.54 3.54 4.10
C GLY A 80 -3.86 3.14 2.78
N ILE A 81 -2.79 3.81 2.40
CA ILE A 81 -2.11 3.65 1.10
C ILE A 81 -0.69 3.11 1.32
N PRO A 82 -0.35 1.91 0.85
CA PRO A 82 -1.10 1.03 -0.06
C PRO A 82 -2.03 0.01 0.64
N GLY A 83 -2.13 0.02 1.96
CA GLY A 83 -2.70 -1.07 2.77
C GLY A 83 -4.17 -1.38 2.48
N VAL A 84 -5.03 -0.38 2.28
CA VAL A 84 -6.46 -0.63 2.01
C VAL A 84 -6.69 -1.26 0.65
N PRO A 85 -6.13 -0.78 -0.47
CA PRO A 85 -6.20 -1.49 -1.75
C PRO A 85 -5.64 -2.92 -1.68
N LEU A 86 -4.54 -3.12 -0.94
CA LEU A 86 -3.95 -4.44 -0.72
C LEU A 86 -4.90 -5.37 0.03
N ALA A 87 -5.59 -4.88 1.07
CA ALA A 87 -6.58 -5.65 1.82
C ALA A 87 -7.80 -6.02 0.95
N ILE A 88 -8.28 -5.11 0.12
CA ILE A 88 -9.41 -5.37 -0.79
C ILE A 88 -9.06 -6.48 -1.80
N THR A 89 -7.81 -6.53 -2.24
CA THR A 89 -7.42 -7.40 -3.36
C THR A 89 -6.74 -8.70 -2.94
N SER A 90 -6.43 -8.88 -1.66
CA SER A 90 -5.78 -10.09 -1.13
C SER A 90 -6.53 -10.67 0.07
N ASN A 91 -6.13 -11.88 0.50
CA ASN A 91 -6.60 -12.52 1.73
C ASN A 91 -5.65 -12.30 2.91
N ASN A 92 -4.68 -11.41 2.75
CA ASN A 92 -3.72 -11.09 3.80
C ASN A 92 -4.37 -10.18 4.86
N ILE A 93 -3.88 -10.25 6.09
CA ILE A 93 -4.25 -9.33 7.17
C ILE A 93 -3.29 -8.14 7.10
N ILE A 94 -3.83 -6.95 6.93
CA ILE A 94 -3.04 -5.73 6.74
C ILE A 94 -3.07 -4.89 8.01
N ASN A 95 -1.92 -4.78 8.67
CA ASN A 95 -1.72 -3.92 9.82
C ASN A 95 -1.39 -2.50 9.31
N LEU A 96 -2.33 -1.57 9.46
CA LEU A 96 -2.21 -0.18 9.01
C LEU A 96 -1.56 0.64 10.13
N ILE A 97 -0.25 0.88 10.03
CA ILE A 97 0.52 1.52 11.10
C ILE A 97 0.70 3.01 10.82
N ASP A 98 0.29 3.84 11.76
CA ASP A 98 0.58 5.28 11.75
C ASP A 98 0.75 5.79 13.19
N ILE A 99 1.53 6.87 13.33
CA ILE A 99 1.78 7.52 14.62
C ILE A 99 0.68 8.52 15.02
N LYS A 100 -0.18 8.91 14.07
CA LYS A 100 -1.23 9.89 14.30
C LYS A 100 -2.55 9.21 14.65
N GLU A 101 -3.01 9.41 15.89
CA GLU A 101 -4.28 8.88 16.38
C GLU A 101 -5.47 9.27 15.50
N THR A 102 -5.51 10.51 15.01
CA THR A 102 -6.59 10.98 14.13
C THR A 102 -6.70 10.15 12.84
N ARG A 103 -5.56 9.71 12.27
CA ARG A 103 -5.54 8.83 11.09
C ARG A 103 -6.07 7.45 11.42
N ILE A 104 -5.63 6.87 12.53
CA ILE A 104 -6.08 5.55 12.98
C ILE A 104 -7.58 5.55 13.25
N ASN A 105 -8.12 6.61 13.85
CA ASN A 105 -9.55 6.75 14.08
C ASN A 105 -10.35 6.79 12.77
N GLU A 106 -9.87 7.53 11.76
CA GLU A 106 -10.52 7.56 10.44
C GLU A 106 -10.41 6.21 9.70
N LEU A 107 -9.28 5.51 9.81
CA LEU A 107 -9.13 4.17 9.23
C LEU A 107 -10.02 3.12 9.92
N ASN A 108 -10.27 3.24 11.22
CA ASN A 108 -11.26 2.41 11.92
C ASN A 108 -12.69 2.68 11.43
N ARG A 109 -13.03 3.94 11.14
CA ARG A 109 -14.33 4.27 10.50
C ARG A 109 -14.43 3.68 9.11
N LEU A 110 -13.37 3.82 8.30
CA LEU A 110 -13.29 3.23 6.96
C LEU A 110 -13.45 1.72 6.98
N LYS A 111 -12.78 1.03 7.92
CA LYS A 111 -12.92 -0.42 8.14
C LYS A 111 -14.39 -0.83 8.23
N ASN A 112 -15.18 -0.09 9.00
CA ASN A 112 -16.61 -0.35 9.20
C ASN A 112 -17.44 0.01 7.94
N ILE A 113 -17.14 1.13 7.27
CA ILE A 113 -17.82 1.55 6.04
C ILE A 113 -17.66 0.50 4.94
N LEU A 114 -16.43 0.08 4.67
CA LEU A 114 -16.11 -0.90 3.64
C LEU A 114 -16.31 -2.37 4.10
N LYS A 115 -16.66 -2.58 5.38
CA LYS A 115 -16.84 -3.92 5.99
C LYS A 115 -15.61 -4.82 5.81
N LEU A 116 -14.41 -4.23 5.83
CA LEU A 116 -13.15 -4.97 5.70
C LEU A 116 -12.80 -5.65 7.01
N LYS A 117 -12.71 -6.98 7.00
CA LYS A 117 -12.37 -7.79 8.18
C LYS A 117 -10.86 -7.99 8.35
N ASN A 118 -10.11 -7.75 7.29
CA ASN A 118 -8.69 -8.04 7.19
C ASN A 118 -7.79 -6.79 7.22
N ILE A 119 -8.26 -5.69 7.82
CA ILE A 119 -7.41 -4.55 8.16
C ILE A 119 -7.39 -4.31 9.67
N GLU A 120 -6.22 -3.93 10.18
CA GLU A 120 -5.99 -3.64 11.60
C GLU A 120 -5.29 -2.29 11.75
N PRO A 121 -6.04 -1.17 11.87
CA PRO A 121 -5.46 0.13 12.13
C PRO A 121 -4.79 0.17 13.51
N THR A 122 -3.50 0.46 13.55
CA THR A 122 -2.67 0.38 14.75
C THR A 122 -1.92 1.68 15.00
N LEU A 123 -2.15 2.30 16.16
CA LEU A 123 -1.42 3.48 16.62
C LEU A 123 -0.03 3.05 17.10
N GLN A 124 0.98 3.21 16.26
CA GLN A 124 2.33 2.79 16.56
C GLN A 124 3.35 3.58 15.74
N ASP A 125 4.51 3.83 16.35
CA ASP A 125 5.67 4.31 15.59
C ASP A 125 6.28 3.15 14.77
N ALA A 126 6.38 3.34 13.46
CA ALA A 126 6.98 2.34 12.56
C ALA A 126 8.42 1.97 12.92
N ASN A 127 9.18 2.89 13.56
CA ASN A 127 10.54 2.61 14.07
C ASN A 127 10.54 1.58 15.19
N ASN A 128 9.47 1.52 15.96
CA ASN A 128 9.30 0.64 17.13
C ASN A 128 8.47 -0.59 16.81
N THR A 129 8.06 -0.79 15.55
CA THR A 129 7.35 -2.00 15.13
C THR A 129 8.30 -3.19 15.19
N ILE A 130 8.25 -3.92 16.29
CA ILE A 130 9.11 -5.09 16.52
C ILE A 130 8.40 -6.31 15.96
N VAL A 131 8.67 -6.61 14.70
CA VAL A 131 8.32 -7.89 14.09
C VAL A 131 9.62 -8.47 13.54
N ASN A 132 10.06 -9.58 14.08
CA ASN A 132 11.31 -10.22 13.68
C ASN A 132 11.19 -10.96 12.35
N GLU A 133 9.95 -11.29 11.95
CA GLU A 133 9.63 -11.99 10.72
C GLU A 133 8.36 -11.40 10.14
N GLY A 134 8.25 -11.28 8.81
CA GLY A 134 7.01 -10.83 8.19
C GLY A 134 7.21 -10.05 6.91
N TYR A 135 6.10 -9.49 6.47
CA TYR A 135 5.99 -8.75 5.22
C TYR A 135 5.71 -7.28 5.50
N PHE A 136 6.45 -6.41 4.86
CA PHE A 136 6.33 -4.97 5.07
C PHE A 136 6.11 -4.27 3.75
N VAL A 137 5.26 -3.27 3.77
CA VAL A 137 5.09 -2.33 2.67
C VAL A 137 5.28 -0.91 3.19
N SER A 138 5.78 -0.03 2.34
CA SER A 138 5.83 1.40 2.61
C SER A 138 5.76 2.18 1.32
N ARG A 139 4.93 3.23 1.32
CA ARG A 139 4.81 4.15 0.20
C ARG A 139 4.82 5.58 0.69
N CYS A 140 5.82 6.36 0.23
CA CYS A 140 5.91 7.81 0.49
C CYS A 140 5.78 8.23 1.98
N TYR A 141 6.00 7.31 2.91
CA TYR A 141 5.93 7.57 4.36
C TYR A 141 7.12 8.42 4.80
N ILE A 142 8.30 7.95 4.47
CA ILE A 142 9.60 8.59 4.61
C ILE A 142 10.33 8.41 3.30
N SER A 143 11.49 9.03 3.10
CA SER A 143 12.25 8.73 1.88
C SER A 143 12.48 7.22 1.77
N SER A 144 12.47 6.70 0.54
CA SER A 144 12.63 5.26 0.29
C SER A 144 13.93 4.75 0.92
N GLN A 145 15.01 5.55 0.90
CA GLN A 145 16.28 5.21 1.55
C GLN A 145 16.13 5.01 3.07
N LYS A 146 15.35 5.88 3.75
CA LYS A 146 15.10 5.71 5.19
C LYS A 146 14.27 4.49 5.49
N ALA A 147 13.22 4.23 4.69
CA ALA A 147 12.38 3.05 4.83
C ALA A 147 13.22 1.77 4.65
N LEU A 148 14.07 1.73 3.63
CA LEU A 148 14.97 0.60 3.40
C LEU A 148 15.96 0.40 4.55
N ASN A 149 16.56 1.47 5.07
CA ASN A 149 17.48 1.39 6.20
C ASN A 149 16.80 0.87 7.47
N LEU A 150 15.52 1.21 7.69
CA LEU A 150 14.73 0.68 8.78
C LEU A 150 14.47 -0.83 8.61
N LEU A 151 14.16 -1.25 7.40
CA LEU A 151 13.76 -2.63 7.08
C LEU A 151 14.96 -3.57 6.94
N LYS A 152 16.10 -3.11 6.40
CA LYS A 152 17.36 -3.89 6.30
C LYS A 152 17.87 -4.42 7.65
N LYS A 153 17.56 -3.77 8.75
CA LYS A 153 17.98 -4.20 10.09
C LYS A 153 17.18 -5.40 10.61
N ARG A 154 16.12 -5.81 9.93
CA ARG A 154 15.22 -6.87 10.34
C ARG A 154 15.61 -8.17 9.64
N LYS A 155 15.73 -9.24 10.41
CA LYS A 155 16.02 -10.58 9.87
C LYS A 155 14.70 -11.21 9.40
N ASN A 156 14.78 -12.09 8.40
CA ASN A 156 13.64 -12.90 7.90
C ASN A 156 12.42 -12.06 7.49
N THR A 157 12.64 -10.87 6.93
CA THR A 157 11.57 -10.00 6.46
C THR A 157 11.58 -9.88 4.95
N THR A 158 10.40 -9.86 4.36
CA THR A 158 10.20 -9.47 2.96
C THR A 158 9.58 -8.09 2.95
N TYR A 159 10.11 -7.16 2.17
CA TYR A 159 9.56 -5.83 2.10
C TYR A 159 9.49 -5.31 0.68
N ILE A 160 8.49 -4.46 0.44
CA ILE A 160 8.28 -3.73 -0.78
C ILE A 160 8.17 -2.26 -0.42
N VAL A 161 9.10 -1.46 -0.90
CA VAL A 161 9.11 -0.01 -0.69
C VAL A 161 8.96 0.68 -2.03
N SER A 162 8.06 1.65 -2.14
CA SER A 162 7.95 2.47 -3.33
C SER A 162 8.24 3.95 -3.06
N GLY A 163 8.86 4.61 -4.02
CA GLY A 163 9.22 6.01 -3.95
C GLY A 163 9.66 6.57 -5.30
N THR A 164 9.98 7.85 -5.32
CA THR A 164 10.37 8.59 -6.53
C THR A 164 11.88 8.66 -6.74
N GLU A 165 12.67 8.25 -5.75
CA GLU A 165 14.13 8.25 -5.86
C GLU A 165 14.59 7.28 -6.95
N LYS A 166 15.48 7.76 -7.83
CA LYS A 166 15.97 6.99 -8.98
C LYS A 166 17.19 6.13 -8.66
N GLU A 167 17.98 6.54 -7.67
CA GLU A 167 19.23 5.86 -7.29
C GLU A 167 19.21 5.62 -5.78
N LEU A 168 18.88 4.40 -5.43
CA LEU A 168 19.16 3.89 -4.10
C LEU A 168 20.27 2.87 -4.25
N ASP A 169 21.28 2.96 -3.38
CA ASP A 169 22.33 1.96 -3.23
C ASP A 169 21.71 0.66 -2.71
N TYR A 170 21.17 -0.12 -3.65
CA TYR A 170 20.37 -1.29 -3.38
C TYR A 170 20.64 -2.41 -4.39
N ASP A 171 21.19 -3.52 -3.90
CA ASP A 171 21.66 -4.64 -4.72
C ASP A 171 20.55 -5.57 -5.24
N LYS A 172 19.26 -5.18 -5.16
CA LYS A 172 18.16 -6.13 -5.38
C LYS A 172 17.04 -5.53 -6.23
N ASN A 173 16.12 -6.39 -6.64
CA ASN A 173 15.11 -6.15 -7.65
C ASN A 173 14.39 -4.80 -7.51
N VAL A 174 14.57 -3.98 -8.52
CA VAL A 174 13.87 -2.70 -8.69
C VAL A 174 13.07 -2.80 -9.96
N PHE A 175 11.78 -2.53 -9.91
CA PHE A 175 11.02 -2.34 -11.11
C PHE A 175 10.34 -0.96 -11.13
N HIS A 176 10.19 -0.44 -12.32
CA HIS A 176 9.71 0.91 -12.56
C HIS A 176 8.26 0.89 -13.02
N VAL A 177 7.42 1.66 -12.34
CA VAL A 177 6.03 1.84 -12.75
C VAL A 177 5.76 3.34 -12.89
N LYS A 178 5.65 3.80 -14.12
CA LYS A 178 5.51 5.23 -14.42
C LYS A 178 6.66 6.03 -13.76
N HIS A 179 6.38 6.82 -12.73
CA HIS A 179 7.36 7.65 -12.02
C HIS A 179 7.76 7.07 -10.63
N LEU A 180 7.27 5.90 -10.28
CA LEU A 180 7.62 5.23 -9.04
C LEU A 180 8.54 4.05 -9.26
N ASN A 181 9.46 3.87 -8.33
CA ASN A 181 10.33 2.72 -8.23
C ASN A 181 9.89 1.85 -7.08
N PHE A 182 9.81 0.55 -7.31
CA PHE A 182 9.51 -0.45 -6.29
C PHE A 182 10.78 -1.21 -5.96
N TYR A 183 11.16 -1.21 -4.70
CA TYR A 183 12.35 -1.86 -4.16
C TYR A 183 11.94 -3.09 -3.36
N ILE A 184 12.44 -4.25 -3.75
CA ILE A 184 12.06 -5.53 -3.19
C ILE A 184 13.32 -6.30 -2.79
N ASN A 185 13.34 -6.91 -1.62
CA ASN A 185 14.51 -7.62 -1.10
C ASN A 185 14.55 -9.12 -1.43
N LYS A 186 13.78 -9.58 -2.42
CA LYS A 186 13.83 -10.97 -2.90
C LYS A 186 14.37 -11.07 -4.31
N GLU A 187 15.09 -12.15 -4.59
CA GLU A 187 15.84 -12.36 -5.84
C GLU A 187 14.99 -12.97 -6.98
N ASP A 188 13.86 -13.61 -6.66
CA ASP A 188 13.07 -14.43 -7.59
C ASP A 188 11.73 -13.80 -7.99
N LEU A 189 11.75 -12.54 -8.43
CA LEU A 189 10.57 -12.01 -9.13
C LEU A 189 10.58 -12.49 -10.58
N ARG A 190 9.53 -13.17 -10.99
CA ARG A 190 9.25 -13.41 -12.40
C ARG A 190 9.05 -12.06 -13.07
N HIS A 191 9.69 -11.85 -14.21
CA HIS A 191 9.64 -10.61 -14.94
C HIS A 191 8.18 -10.21 -15.20
N ILE A 192 7.85 -9.00 -14.76
CA ILE A 192 6.61 -8.31 -15.09
C ILE A 192 6.93 -7.52 -16.36
N ASP A 193 6.72 -8.15 -17.53
CA ASP A 193 6.77 -7.47 -18.83
C ASP A 193 5.48 -6.67 -19.10
#